data_ec547a721c740826956d340013687ba7
#
_entry.id   ec547a721c740826956d340013687ba7
#
_cell.length_a   1.000
_cell.length_b   1.000
_cell.length_c   1.000
_cell.angle_alpha   90.00
_cell.angle_beta   90.00
_cell.angle_gamma   90.00
#
_symmetry.space_group_name_H-M   'P 1'
#
loop_
_entity.id
_entity.type
_entity.pdbx_description
1 polymer ?
#
loop_
_entity_poly.entity_id
_entity_poly.type
_entity_poly.pdbx_seq_one_letter_code
_entity_poly.pdbx_strand_id
1 'polypeptide(L)'
;MGGGRNSNIETLRIIAMFMILTHHFIVHNGYDVLKLPLGPERIFFQLVMAGGGKIGVVIFFSISAWFFLDKEQTIKSNLKRVWIMERELLFWSLILVTFYLVFDRADLGMKLMVKSVMPLSMGVWWYAAYAIFLATLPFLAKGLKALGREYHLALAVTVLVIWGLTSFIPGAQSLTDNVFGFVYVFILISAYKWHMKPFTTKQVWLMTGIRLGFFLLYIAASATLSLLGHDMGLFITGSWKLPVIMVGFGMFLLFDRVTFHSRAINRIAQSAFAVYLITDYAASEKLLWARLFNLQDLYQQPFAILQILGILLAIYAVCTLIDFIRQALFVVTIDRRRVHWFELLWDKVSAWRRSQLNPLLDDSANTR
;
A
#
# COMPACT_ATOMS: atom_id res chain seq x y z
N MET A 1 1.28 -30.80 -6.76
CA MET A 1 1.87 -29.84 -7.71
C MET A 1 1.96 -28.51 -6.98
N GLY A 2 3.15 -28.10 -6.56
CA GLY A 2 3.36 -26.82 -5.87
C GLY A 2 3.13 -25.69 -6.84
N GLY A 3 1.99 -25.01 -6.73
CA GLY A 3 1.67 -23.85 -7.54
C GLY A 3 2.70 -22.76 -7.33
N GLY A 4 3.60 -22.56 -8.28
CA GLY A 4 4.55 -21.46 -8.29
C GLY A 4 3.81 -20.12 -8.24
N ARG A 5 4.41 -19.10 -7.64
CA ARG A 5 3.86 -17.74 -7.63
C ARG A 5 3.50 -17.28 -9.04
N ASN A 6 2.30 -16.73 -9.23
CA ASN A 6 1.91 -16.12 -10.50
C ASN A 6 2.72 -14.85 -10.73
N SER A 7 3.64 -14.89 -11.69
CA SER A 7 4.53 -13.77 -11.98
C SER A 7 3.80 -12.55 -12.56
N ASN A 8 2.58 -12.73 -13.09
CA ASN A 8 1.79 -11.59 -13.55
C ASN A 8 1.34 -10.70 -12.38
N ILE A 9 0.92 -11.32 -11.27
CA ILE A 9 0.60 -10.60 -10.02
C ILE A 9 1.87 -9.97 -9.42
N GLU A 10 3.01 -10.64 -9.51
CA GLU A 10 4.29 -10.07 -9.04
C GLU A 10 4.73 -8.88 -9.93
N THR A 11 4.50 -8.95 -11.25
CA THR A 11 4.68 -7.80 -12.15
C THR A 11 3.79 -6.62 -11.75
N LEU A 12 2.53 -6.89 -11.43
CA LEU A 12 1.62 -5.85 -10.96
C LEU A 12 2.10 -5.20 -9.65
N ARG A 13 2.72 -5.95 -8.74
CA ARG A 13 3.36 -5.40 -7.53
C ARG A 13 4.52 -4.47 -7.85
N ILE A 14 5.36 -4.83 -8.82
CA ILE A 14 6.47 -3.98 -9.28
C ILE A 14 5.91 -2.68 -9.87
N ILE A 15 4.91 -2.77 -10.74
CA ILE A 15 4.24 -1.60 -11.34
C ILE A 15 3.63 -0.71 -10.24
N ALA A 16 2.90 -1.29 -9.29
CA ALA A 16 2.26 -0.57 -8.21
C ALA A 16 3.30 0.16 -7.34
N MET A 17 4.42 -0.48 -7.01
CA MET A 17 5.50 0.16 -6.27
C MET A 17 6.17 1.27 -7.06
N PHE A 18 6.36 1.10 -8.37
CA PHE A 18 6.89 2.15 -9.23
C PHE A 18 5.95 3.35 -9.30
N MET A 19 4.63 3.13 -9.35
CA MET A 19 3.63 4.20 -9.26
C MET A 19 3.69 4.95 -7.92
N ILE A 20 3.87 4.23 -6.81
CA ILE A 20 4.04 4.84 -5.47
C ILE A 20 5.32 5.66 -5.42
N LEU A 21 6.43 5.14 -5.90
CA LEU A 21 7.73 5.83 -5.95
C LEU A 21 7.64 7.12 -6.78
N THR A 22 6.99 7.06 -7.95
CA THR A 22 6.77 8.24 -8.81
C THR A 22 5.91 9.30 -8.11
N HIS A 23 4.90 8.89 -7.36
CA HIS A 23 4.07 9.79 -6.57
C HIS A 23 4.88 10.46 -5.45
N HIS A 24 5.68 9.70 -4.70
CA HIS A 24 6.53 10.24 -3.63
C HIS A 24 7.56 11.23 -4.16
N PHE A 25 8.18 10.95 -5.31
CA PHE A 25 9.06 11.90 -5.98
C PHE A 25 8.39 13.25 -6.20
N ILE A 26 7.13 13.28 -6.66
CA ILE A 26 6.42 14.52 -6.95
C ILE A 26 5.95 15.22 -5.67
N VAL A 27 5.39 14.46 -4.72
CA VAL A 27 4.76 15.03 -3.52
C VAL A 27 5.79 15.51 -2.50
N HIS A 28 6.91 14.81 -2.34
CA HIS A 28 7.95 15.14 -1.37
C HIS A 28 9.03 16.09 -1.92
N ASN A 29 8.93 16.51 -3.18
CA ASN A 29 9.87 17.46 -3.78
C ASN A 29 9.69 18.91 -3.30
N GLY A 30 8.63 19.20 -2.55
CA GLY A 30 8.37 20.53 -1.99
C GLY A 30 7.95 21.59 -3.01
N TYR A 31 7.74 21.21 -4.29
CA TYR A 31 7.35 22.11 -5.36
C TYR A 31 5.85 22.00 -5.65
N ASP A 32 5.19 23.17 -5.79
CA ASP A 32 3.78 23.24 -6.13
C ASP A 32 3.59 23.01 -7.64
N VAL A 33 3.14 21.80 -8.00
CA VAL A 33 2.90 21.39 -9.39
C VAL A 33 1.92 22.33 -10.11
N LEU A 34 0.99 22.96 -9.39
CA LEU A 34 0.01 23.88 -9.98
C LEU A 34 0.65 25.21 -10.43
N LYS A 35 1.84 25.55 -9.91
CA LYS A 35 2.61 26.72 -10.34
C LYS A 35 3.47 26.48 -11.58
N LEU A 36 3.59 25.24 -12.04
CA LEU A 36 4.29 24.94 -13.28
C LEU A 36 3.53 25.56 -14.48
N PRO A 37 4.26 26.00 -15.52
CA PRO A 37 3.64 26.37 -16.80
C PRO A 37 2.79 25.22 -17.34
N LEU A 38 1.69 25.54 -17.98
CA LEU A 38 0.82 24.53 -18.57
C LEU A 38 1.57 23.85 -19.73
N GLY A 39 1.81 22.55 -19.60
CA GLY A 39 2.56 21.74 -20.55
C GLY A 39 2.41 20.25 -20.24
N PRO A 40 3.03 19.38 -21.07
CA PRO A 40 3.00 17.93 -20.85
C PRO A 40 3.50 17.51 -19.46
N GLU A 41 4.52 18.18 -18.95
CA GLU A 41 5.13 17.91 -17.64
C GLU A 41 4.13 18.18 -16.50
N ARG A 42 3.48 19.35 -16.52
CA ARG A 42 2.44 19.67 -15.52
C ARG A 42 1.30 18.67 -15.57
N ILE A 43 0.81 18.31 -16.77
CA ILE A 43 -0.26 17.34 -16.93
C ILE A 43 0.15 15.97 -16.38
N PHE A 44 1.37 15.51 -16.69
CA PHE A 44 1.90 14.25 -16.16
C PHE A 44 1.99 14.27 -14.63
N PHE A 45 2.53 15.32 -14.03
CA PHE A 45 2.66 15.43 -12.58
C PHE A 45 1.30 15.52 -11.89
N GLN A 46 0.34 16.25 -12.44
CA GLN A 46 -1.02 16.30 -11.94
C GLN A 46 -1.69 14.93 -11.99
N LEU A 47 -1.50 14.16 -13.07
CA LEU A 47 -2.04 12.79 -13.20
C LEU A 47 -1.46 11.86 -12.13
N VAL A 48 -0.15 11.93 -11.89
CA VAL A 48 0.51 11.14 -10.86
C VAL A 48 0.04 11.54 -9.46
N MET A 49 -0.11 12.83 -9.17
CA MET A 49 -0.63 13.32 -7.89
C MET A 49 -2.09 12.92 -7.67
N ALA A 50 -2.92 12.99 -8.72
CA ALA A 50 -4.35 12.68 -8.62
C ALA A 50 -4.62 11.20 -8.35
N GLY A 51 -3.81 10.31 -8.90
CA GLY A 51 -4.10 8.89 -8.84
C GLY A 51 -2.90 7.95 -8.76
N GLY A 52 -1.78 8.28 -9.35
CA GLY A 52 -0.68 7.32 -9.58
C GLY A 52 -0.30 6.48 -8.37
N GLY A 53 0.26 7.08 -7.33
CA GLY A 53 0.67 6.35 -6.12
C GLY A 53 -0.49 5.78 -5.32
N LYS A 54 -1.63 6.47 -5.32
CA LYS A 54 -2.83 6.04 -4.62
C LYS A 54 -3.43 4.78 -5.25
N ILE A 55 -3.42 4.70 -6.58
CA ILE A 55 -3.79 3.47 -7.32
C ILE A 55 -2.85 2.33 -6.94
N GLY A 56 -1.53 2.59 -6.84
CA GLY A 56 -0.53 1.62 -6.40
C GLY A 56 -0.85 1.03 -5.02
N VAL A 57 -1.22 1.86 -4.05
CA VAL A 57 -1.66 1.40 -2.70
C VAL A 57 -2.87 0.49 -2.78
N VAL A 58 -3.88 0.85 -3.59
CA VAL A 58 -5.08 0.02 -3.78
C VAL A 58 -4.74 -1.30 -4.46
N ILE A 59 -3.83 -1.32 -5.43
CA ILE A 59 -3.37 -2.56 -6.07
C ILE A 59 -2.72 -3.49 -5.03
N PHE A 60 -1.77 -3.00 -4.23
CA PHE A 60 -1.12 -3.80 -3.18
C PHE A 60 -2.13 -4.39 -2.21
N PHE A 61 -3.08 -3.57 -1.78
CA PHE A 61 -4.11 -4.03 -0.86
C PHE A 61 -5.06 -5.03 -1.51
N SER A 62 -5.48 -4.80 -2.76
CA SER A 62 -6.36 -5.70 -3.51
C SER A 62 -5.75 -7.09 -3.68
N ILE A 63 -4.45 -7.16 -4.02
CA ILE A 63 -3.72 -8.43 -4.09
C ILE A 63 -3.78 -9.15 -2.74
N SER A 64 -3.46 -8.46 -1.65
CA SER A 64 -3.44 -9.04 -0.31
C SER A 64 -4.83 -9.50 0.12
N ALA A 65 -5.85 -8.63 0.01
CA ALA A 65 -7.22 -8.91 0.38
C ALA A 65 -7.79 -10.10 -0.39
N TRP A 66 -7.55 -10.17 -1.71
CA TRP A 66 -8.01 -11.26 -2.56
C TRP A 66 -7.53 -12.63 -2.09
N PHE A 67 -6.23 -12.76 -1.82
CA PHE A 67 -5.66 -14.02 -1.36
C PHE A 67 -5.94 -14.34 0.11
N PHE A 68 -6.27 -13.35 0.94
CA PHE A 68 -6.75 -13.61 2.30
C PHE A 68 -8.12 -14.27 2.31
N LEU A 69 -8.98 -13.96 1.34
CA LEU A 69 -10.33 -14.53 1.24
C LEU A 69 -10.35 -16.02 0.86
N ASP A 70 -9.26 -16.54 0.31
CA ASP A 70 -9.12 -17.98 -0.05
C ASP A 70 -8.75 -18.86 1.15
N LYS A 71 -8.38 -18.27 2.29
CA LYS A 71 -7.89 -18.98 3.47
C LYS A 71 -8.67 -18.60 4.71
N GLU A 72 -8.77 -19.51 5.64
CA GLU A 72 -9.27 -19.18 6.96
C GLU A 72 -8.31 -18.19 7.64
N GLN A 73 -8.88 -17.11 8.19
CA GLN A 73 -8.13 -16.08 8.88
C GLN A 73 -8.14 -16.36 10.38
N THR A 74 -6.99 -16.72 10.94
CA THR A 74 -6.82 -16.94 12.39
C THR A 74 -5.97 -15.82 13.00
N ILE A 75 -6.16 -15.56 14.29
CA ILE A 75 -5.36 -14.56 15.03
C ILE A 75 -3.86 -14.91 14.89
N LYS A 76 -3.50 -16.19 15.12
CA LYS A 76 -2.11 -16.66 15.00
C LYS A 76 -1.52 -16.38 13.62
N SER A 77 -2.25 -16.71 12.55
CA SER A 77 -1.74 -16.54 11.18
C SER A 77 -1.55 -15.08 10.80
N ASN A 78 -2.40 -14.18 11.27
CA ASN A 78 -2.32 -12.76 10.96
C ASN A 78 -1.25 -12.05 11.78
N LEU A 79 -1.14 -12.31 13.08
CA LEU A 79 -0.05 -11.80 13.91
C LEU A 79 1.32 -12.30 13.42
N LYS A 80 1.40 -13.53 12.92
CA LYS A 80 2.60 -14.05 12.28
C LYS A 80 2.99 -13.26 11.02
N ARG A 81 2.03 -12.79 10.22
CA ARG A 81 2.29 -11.90 9.08
C ARG A 81 2.83 -10.56 9.54
N VAL A 82 2.22 -9.95 10.56
CA VAL A 82 2.73 -8.72 11.18
C VAL A 82 4.16 -8.91 11.65
N TRP A 83 4.45 -9.98 12.38
CA TRP A 83 5.81 -10.31 12.84
C TRP A 83 6.84 -10.42 11.70
N ILE A 84 6.46 -11.04 10.58
CA ILE A 84 7.34 -11.18 9.43
C ILE A 84 7.63 -9.83 8.77
N MET A 85 6.64 -8.96 8.65
CA MET A 85 6.80 -7.61 8.09
C MET A 85 7.60 -6.71 9.03
N GLU A 86 7.36 -6.79 10.34
CA GLU A 86 8.05 -6.02 11.36
C GLU A 86 9.56 -6.23 11.34
N ARG A 87 10.02 -7.46 11.13
CA ARG A 87 11.46 -7.77 11.04
C ARG A 87 12.14 -7.06 9.88
N GLU A 88 11.46 -6.95 8.73
CA GLU A 88 11.96 -6.22 7.57
C GLU A 88 11.97 -4.72 7.82
N LEU A 89 10.90 -4.19 8.41
CA LEU A 89 10.79 -2.80 8.80
C LEU A 89 11.91 -2.42 9.78
N LEU A 90 12.07 -3.16 10.87
CA LEU A 90 13.11 -2.89 11.87
C LEU A 90 14.53 -2.99 11.28
N PHE A 91 14.76 -3.95 10.39
CA PHE A 91 16.06 -4.05 9.72
C PHE A 91 16.39 -2.78 8.94
N TRP A 92 15.47 -2.34 8.07
CA TRP A 92 15.70 -1.14 7.26
C TRP A 92 15.76 0.12 8.11
N SER A 93 14.91 0.21 9.11
CA SER A 93 14.90 1.32 10.07
C SER A 93 16.25 1.47 10.78
N LEU A 94 16.82 0.36 11.30
CA LEU A 94 18.12 0.36 11.96
C LEU A 94 19.27 0.66 11.00
N ILE A 95 19.25 0.12 9.79
CA ILE A 95 20.27 0.41 8.78
C ILE A 95 20.24 1.89 8.40
N LEU A 96 19.04 2.43 8.11
CA LEU A 96 18.89 3.82 7.69
C LEU A 96 19.26 4.80 8.81
N VAL A 97 18.80 4.58 10.05
CA VAL A 97 19.19 5.43 11.17
C VAL A 97 20.70 5.41 11.39
N THR A 98 21.34 4.25 11.28
CA THR A 98 22.80 4.14 11.40
C THR A 98 23.52 4.86 10.26
N PHE A 99 23.05 4.68 9.02
CA PHE A 99 23.60 5.36 7.85
C PHE A 99 23.56 6.90 8.03
N TYR A 100 22.39 7.46 8.38
CA TYR A 100 22.25 8.89 8.56
C TYR A 100 22.97 9.42 9.80
N LEU A 101 23.13 8.63 10.86
CA LEU A 101 23.96 9.02 12.00
C LEU A 101 25.44 9.21 11.62
N VAL A 102 25.93 8.41 10.68
CA VAL A 102 27.32 8.45 10.25
C VAL A 102 27.56 9.48 9.15
N PHE A 103 26.68 9.54 8.16
CA PHE A 103 26.93 10.30 6.92
C PHE A 103 26.15 11.61 6.82
N ASP A 104 25.00 11.78 7.48
CA ASP A 104 24.15 12.96 7.37
C ASP A 104 23.28 13.17 8.62
N ARG A 105 23.93 13.46 9.73
CA ARG A 105 23.26 13.62 11.03
C ARG A 105 22.30 14.84 11.06
N ALA A 106 22.49 15.80 10.19
CA ALA A 106 21.66 17.02 10.15
C ALA A 106 20.19 16.74 9.84
N ASP A 107 19.93 15.72 9.01
CA ASP A 107 18.57 15.32 8.65
C ASP A 107 17.93 14.33 9.63
N LEU A 108 18.68 13.86 10.62
CA LEU A 108 18.23 12.88 11.60
C LEU A 108 17.84 13.57 12.93
N GLY A 109 16.63 14.11 13.02
CA GLY A 109 16.12 14.65 14.28
C GLY A 109 15.84 13.59 15.34
N MET A 110 15.93 13.94 16.63
CA MET A 110 15.68 13.04 17.77
C MET A 110 14.36 12.27 17.64
N LYS A 111 13.29 12.93 17.22
CA LYS A 111 11.96 12.31 17.01
C LYS A 111 12.02 11.19 15.97
N LEU A 112 12.77 11.35 14.88
CA LEU A 112 12.93 10.35 13.84
C LEU A 112 13.77 9.18 14.35
N MET A 113 14.85 9.44 15.11
CA MET A 113 15.66 8.38 15.72
C MET A 113 14.84 7.50 16.66
N VAL A 114 14.05 8.10 17.54
CA VAL A 114 13.17 7.35 18.46
C VAL A 114 12.15 6.53 17.67
N LYS A 115 11.47 7.12 16.68
CA LYS A 115 10.52 6.41 15.84
C LYS A 115 11.15 5.23 15.08
N SER A 116 12.40 5.37 14.66
CA SER A 116 13.12 4.35 13.90
C SER A 116 13.44 3.08 14.70
N VAL A 117 13.46 3.14 16.02
CA VAL A 117 13.70 1.98 16.89
C VAL A 117 12.44 1.45 17.57
N MET A 118 11.30 2.15 17.39
CA MET A 118 10.03 1.73 17.97
C MET A 118 9.31 0.75 17.04
N PRO A 119 8.87 -0.41 17.54
CA PRO A 119 8.02 -1.32 16.77
C PRO A 119 6.77 -0.62 16.23
N LEU A 120 6.29 -1.07 15.08
CA LEU A 120 5.09 -0.57 14.38
C LEU A 120 5.13 0.94 14.04
N SER A 121 6.31 1.55 14.03
CA SER A 121 6.43 2.99 13.93
C SER A 121 7.07 3.45 12.62
N MET A 122 8.35 3.51 12.54
CA MET A 122 9.14 4.12 11.46
C MET A 122 8.56 5.43 10.85
N GLY A 123 7.41 5.89 11.34
CA GLY A 123 6.66 7.01 10.80
C GLY A 123 5.80 6.67 9.58
N VAL A 124 5.75 5.43 9.19
CA VAL A 124 5.06 4.94 7.99
C VAL A 124 3.60 4.64 8.32
N TRP A 125 2.69 5.56 7.98
CA TRP A 125 1.26 5.43 8.27
C TRP A 125 0.65 4.15 7.69
N TRP A 126 1.05 3.78 6.47
CA TRP A 126 0.52 2.63 5.76
C TRP A 126 0.81 1.33 6.50
N TYR A 127 2.04 1.16 7.00
CA TYR A 127 2.44 -0.05 7.70
C TYR A 127 1.65 -0.23 9.02
N ALA A 128 1.58 0.82 9.84
CA ALA A 128 0.85 0.76 11.10
C ALA A 128 -0.64 0.45 10.88
N ALA A 129 -1.28 1.14 9.94
CA ALA A 129 -2.68 0.90 9.58
C ALA A 129 -2.91 -0.52 9.03
N TYR A 130 -1.99 -1.02 8.21
CA TYR A 130 -2.07 -2.36 7.66
C TYR A 130 -1.82 -3.44 8.72
N ALA A 131 -0.91 -3.23 9.66
CA ALA A 131 -0.69 -4.14 10.79
C ALA A 131 -1.92 -4.25 11.69
N ILE A 132 -2.58 -3.11 11.99
CA ILE A 132 -3.86 -3.08 12.73
C ILE A 132 -4.95 -3.82 11.92
N PHE A 133 -5.04 -3.59 10.62
CA PHE A 133 -5.96 -4.32 9.75
C PHE A 133 -5.71 -5.83 9.82
N LEU A 134 -4.47 -6.30 9.72
CA LEU A 134 -4.13 -7.72 9.83
C LEU A 134 -4.51 -8.31 11.20
N ALA A 135 -4.29 -7.57 12.28
CA ALA A 135 -4.67 -8.01 13.62
C ALA A 135 -6.19 -8.16 13.79
N THR A 136 -6.97 -7.28 13.16
CA THR A 136 -8.43 -7.29 13.20
C THR A 136 -9.08 -8.18 12.13
N LEU A 137 -8.36 -8.57 11.10
CA LEU A 137 -8.86 -9.34 9.95
C LEU A 137 -9.58 -10.65 10.32
N PRO A 138 -9.15 -11.45 11.33
CA PRO A 138 -9.87 -12.66 11.69
C PRO A 138 -11.32 -12.39 12.15
N PHE A 139 -11.50 -11.32 12.90
CA PHE A 139 -12.81 -10.91 13.41
C PHE A 139 -13.67 -10.33 12.28
N LEU A 140 -13.07 -9.47 11.46
CA LEU A 140 -13.74 -8.87 10.31
C LEU A 140 -14.20 -9.94 9.31
N ALA A 141 -13.31 -10.85 8.89
CA ALA A 141 -13.64 -11.90 7.94
C ALA A 141 -14.72 -12.87 8.47
N LYS A 142 -14.66 -13.23 9.76
CA LYS A 142 -15.67 -14.06 10.41
C LYS A 142 -17.01 -13.33 10.52
N GLY A 143 -17.00 -12.05 10.92
CA GLY A 143 -18.19 -11.22 11.00
C GLY A 143 -18.89 -11.07 9.65
N LEU A 144 -18.14 -10.73 8.58
CA LEU A 144 -18.69 -10.57 7.23
C LEU A 144 -19.29 -11.89 6.68
N LYS A 145 -18.67 -13.05 6.97
CA LYS A 145 -19.25 -14.35 6.61
C LYS A 145 -20.55 -14.64 7.38
N ALA A 146 -20.60 -14.26 8.66
CA ALA A 146 -21.80 -14.47 9.51
C ALA A 146 -23.00 -13.60 9.11
N LEU A 147 -22.77 -12.46 8.44
CA LEU A 147 -23.85 -11.61 7.91
C LEU A 147 -24.68 -12.30 6.81
N GLY A 148 -24.09 -13.28 6.12
CA GLY A 148 -24.71 -13.89 4.94
C GLY A 148 -24.72 -12.96 3.73
N ARG A 149 -25.25 -13.45 2.62
CA ARG A 149 -25.18 -12.75 1.32
C ARG A 149 -25.90 -11.41 1.33
N GLU A 150 -27.12 -11.38 1.81
CA GLU A 150 -28.00 -10.20 1.75
C GLU A 150 -27.42 -9.01 2.54
N TYR A 151 -27.17 -9.22 3.83
CA TYR A 151 -26.64 -8.17 4.70
C TYR A 151 -25.21 -7.76 4.33
N HIS A 152 -24.37 -8.69 3.82
CA HIS A 152 -23.04 -8.33 3.36
C HIS A 152 -23.09 -7.45 2.10
N LEU A 153 -23.95 -7.76 1.13
CA LEU A 153 -24.16 -6.92 -0.05
C LEU A 153 -24.77 -5.57 0.33
N ALA A 154 -25.75 -5.53 1.26
CA ALA A 154 -26.32 -4.28 1.76
C ALA A 154 -25.23 -3.42 2.43
N LEU A 155 -24.37 -4.01 3.28
CA LEU A 155 -23.23 -3.32 3.89
C LEU A 155 -22.27 -2.78 2.83
N ALA A 156 -21.93 -3.58 1.80
CA ALA A 156 -21.05 -3.15 0.73
C ALA A 156 -21.64 -1.95 -0.04
N VAL A 157 -22.94 -1.96 -0.34
CA VAL A 157 -23.62 -0.81 -0.96
C VAL A 157 -23.63 0.41 -0.03
N THR A 158 -23.90 0.21 1.27
CA THR A 158 -23.90 1.29 2.24
C THR A 158 -22.56 1.99 2.32
N VAL A 159 -21.45 1.24 2.48
CA VAL A 159 -20.11 1.84 2.55
C VAL A 159 -19.69 2.44 1.20
N LEU A 160 -20.14 1.88 0.09
CA LEU A 160 -19.91 2.43 -1.24
C LEU A 160 -20.62 3.79 -1.42
N VAL A 161 -21.85 3.92 -0.93
CA VAL A 161 -22.60 5.19 -0.96
C VAL A 161 -21.93 6.20 -0.03
N ILE A 162 -21.69 5.85 1.24
CA ILE A 162 -21.18 6.78 2.25
C ILE A 162 -19.75 7.26 1.92
N TRP A 163 -18.85 6.36 1.52
CA TRP A 163 -17.45 6.68 1.32
C TRP A 163 -17.02 6.74 -0.15
N GLY A 164 -17.68 5.97 -1.00
CA GLY A 164 -17.36 5.94 -2.44
C GLY A 164 -17.98 7.11 -3.20
N LEU A 165 -19.29 7.29 -3.12
CA LEU A 165 -19.98 8.35 -3.87
C LEU A 165 -19.72 9.75 -3.34
N THR A 166 -19.56 9.92 -2.01
CA THR A 166 -19.16 11.20 -1.41
C THR A 166 -17.78 11.67 -1.90
N SER A 167 -16.96 10.76 -2.43
CA SER A 167 -15.67 11.14 -3.00
C SER A 167 -15.77 12.10 -4.20
N PHE A 168 -16.93 12.23 -4.81
CA PHE A 168 -17.21 13.17 -5.90
C PHE A 168 -17.74 14.54 -5.43
N ILE A 169 -17.99 14.71 -4.13
CA ILE A 169 -18.51 15.94 -3.55
C ILE A 169 -17.33 16.73 -2.97
N PRO A 170 -17.01 17.93 -3.51
CA PRO A 170 -15.98 18.78 -2.94
C PRO A 170 -16.30 19.13 -1.48
N GLY A 171 -15.31 19.03 -0.58
CA GLY A 171 -15.48 19.32 0.84
C GLY A 171 -16.20 18.25 1.65
N ALA A 172 -16.73 17.18 1.05
CA ALA A 172 -17.28 16.08 1.81
C ALA A 172 -16.19 15.34 2.61
N GLN A 173 -16.57 14.87 3.81
CA GLN A 173 -15.66 14.03 4.61
C GLN A 173 -15.28 12.78 3.81
N SER A 174 -13.97 12.59 3.63
CA SER A 174 -13.41 11.38 3.04
C SER A 174 -12.69 10.56 4.10
N LEU A 175 -12.57 9.25 3.88
CA LEU A 175 -11.70 8.41 4.69
C LEU A 175 -10.26 8.94 4.61
N THR A 176 -9.64 9.13 5.77
CA THR A 176 -8.22 9.44 5.88
C THR A 176 -7.38 8.19 5.65
N ASP A 177 -6.08 8.38 5.43
CA ASP A 177 -5.12 7.28 5.27
C ASP A 177 -4.89 6.55 6.61
N ASN A 178 -5.84 5.70 6.98
CA ASN A 178 -5.86 4.91 8.20
C ASN A 178 -6.50 3.52 7.96
N VAL A 179 -6.68 2.74 9.03
CA VAL A 179 -7.20 1.37 8.99
C VAL A 179 -8.60 1.26 8.34
N PHE A 180 -9.45 2.28 8.48
CA PHE A 180 -10.82 2.23 7.94
C PHE A 180 -10.86 2.18 6.42
N GLY A 181 -9.87 2.76 5.73
CA GLY A 181 -9.73 2.62 4.28
C GLY A 181 -9.51 1.16 3.86
N PHE A 182 -8.67 0.42 4.59
CA PHE A 182 -8.47 -1.01 4.34
C PHE A 182 -9.74 -1.82 4.62
N VAL A 183 -10.44 -1.52 5.71
CA VAL A 183 -11.72 -2.18 6.07
C VAL A 183 -12.75 -1.93 4.98
N TYR A 184 -12.90 -0.70 4.50
CA TYR A 184 -13.82 -0.32 3.43
C TYR A 184 -13.55 -1.12 2.15
N VAL A 185 -12.32 -1.12 1.66
CA VAL A 185 -11.97 -1.84 0.43
C VAL A 185 -12.09 -3.35 0.63
N PHE A 186 -11.79 -3.88 1.83
CA PHE A 186 -11.96 -5.30 2.15
C PHE A 186 -13.42 -5.72 2.11
N ILE A 187 -14.34 -4.90 2.62
CA ILE A 187 -15.80 -5.16 2.54
C ILE A 187 -16.24 -5.26 1.07
N LEU A 188 -15.78 -4.33 0.21
CA LEU A 188 -16.13 -4.35 -1.21
C LEU A 188 -15.57 -5.56 -1.94
N ILE A 189 -14.28 -5.88 -1.74
CA ILE A 189 -13.63 -7.02 -2.39
C ILE A 189 -14.23 -8.34 -1.92
N SER A 190 -14.52 -8.50 -0.63
CA SER A 190 -15.12 -9.72 -0.09
C SER A 190 -16.55 -9.90 -0.56
N ALA A 191 -17.36 -8.85 -0.61
CA ALA A 191 -18.71 -8.89 -1.17
C ALA A 191 -18.69 -9.30 -2.65
N TYR A 192 -17.78 -8.71 -3.44
CA TYR A 192 -17.59 -9.12 -4.83
C TYR A 192 -17.19 -10.59 -4.95
N LYS A 193 -16.12 -11.00 -4.24
CA LYS A 193 -15.55 -12.35 -4.39
C LYS A 193 -16.48 -13.46 -3.91
N TRP A 194 -17.23 -13.23 -2.84
CA TRP A 194 -18.08 -14.29 -2.26
C TRP A 194 -19.50 -14.35 -2.82
N HIS A 195 -20.04 -13.21 -3.29
CA HIS A 195 -21.48 -13.13 -3.55
C HIS A 195 -21.84 -12.70 -4.97
N MET A 196 -20.88 -12.15 -5.75
CA MET A 196 -21.16 -11.66 -7.09
C MET A 196 -20.62 -12.60 -8.17
N LYS A 197 -21.21 -12.55 -9.35
CA LYS A 197 -20.63 -13.19 -10.53
C LYS A 197 -19.36 -12.43 -10.94
N PRO A 198 -18.28 -13.14 -11.32
CA PRO A 198 -17.06 -12.50 -11.80
C PRO A 198 -17.36 -11.56 -12.97
N PHE A 199 -16.80 -10.36 -12.93
CA PHE A 199 -16.91 -9.41 -14.04
C PHE A 199 -16.29 -9.99 -15.30
N THR A 200 -16.95 -9.77 -16.43
CA THR A 200 -16.38 -10.10 -17.74
C THR A 200 -15.17 -9.18 -18.03
N THR A 201 -14.30 -9.58 -18.95
CA THR A 201 -13.15 -8.76 -19.36
C THR A 201 -13.60 -7.39 -19.88
N LYS A 202 -14.69 -7.34 -20.63
CA LYS A 202 -15.28 -6.08 -21.13
C LYS A 202 -15.71 -5.16 -19.98
N GLN A 203 -16.38 -5.70 -18.96
CA GLN A 203 -16.80 -4.94 -17.78
C GLN A 203 -15.62 -4.37 -16.99
N VAL A 204 -14.54 -5.17 -16.82
CA VAL A 204 -13.34 -4.69 -16.13
C VAL A 204 -12.63 -3.59 -16.93
N TRP A 205 -12.48 -3.77 -18.24
CA TRP A 205 -11.92 -2.72 -19.10
C TRP A 205 -12.76 -1.45 -19.09
N LEU A 206 -14.10 -1.59 -19.15
CA LEU A 206 -15.02 -0.46 -19.07
C LEU A 206 -14.87 0.26 -17.73
N MET A 207 -14.87 -0.47 -16.61
CA MET A 207 -14.70 0.09 -15.27
C MET A 207 -13.38 0.86 -15.15
N THR A 208 -12.28 0.26 -15.61
CA THR A 208 -10.93 0.87 -15.53
C THR A 208 -10.81 2.04 -16.50
N GLY A 209 -11.27 1.89 -17.74
CA GLY A 209 -11.15 2.89 -18.79
C GLY A 209 -12.01 4.13 -18.56
N ILE A 210 -13.28 3.97 -18.13
CA ILE A 210 -14.15 5.10 -17.80
C ILE A 210 -13.54 5.95 -16.67
N ARG A 211 -12.93 5.30 -15.66
CA ARG A 211 -12.34 6.04 -14.53
C ARG A 211 -11.03 6.69 -14.87
N LEU A 212 -10.20 6.07 -15.71
CA LEU A 212 -9.03 6.75 -16.29
C LEU A 212 -9.46 7.95 -17.14
N GLY A 213 -10.49 7.80 -17.96
CA GLY A 213 -11.07 8.91 -18.72
C GLY A 213 -11.55 10.04 -17.81
N PHE A 214 -12.19 9.72 -16.69
CA PHE A 214 -12.60 10.69 -15.68
C PHE A 214 -11.39 11.45 -15.07
N PHE A 215 -10.29 10.78 -14.75
CA PHE A 215 -9.07 11.44 -14.31
C PHE A 215 -8.50 12.39 -15.34
N LEU A 216 -8.46 11.97 -16.61
CA LEU A 216 -7.98 12.82 -17.71
C LEU A 216 -8.87 14.04 -17.93
N LEU A 217 -10.21 13.87 -17.91
CA LEU A 217 -11.15 14.96 -18.01
C LEU A 217 -11.03 15.95 -16.86
N TYR A 218 -10.83 15.44 -15.63
CA TYR A 218 -10.64 16.29 -14.46
C TYR A 218 -9.35 17.10 -14.58
N ILE A 219 -8.25 16.51 -15.03
CA ILE A 219 -6.99 17.21 -15.24
C ILE A 219 -7.12 18.24 -16.36
N ALA A 220 -7.79 17.91 -17.45
CA ALA A 220 -8.07 18.83 -18.54
C ALA A 220 -8.90 20.04 -18.04
N ALA A 221 -9.95 19.80 -17.24
CA ALA A 221 -10.76 20.85 -16.63
C ALA A 221 -9.92 21.73 -15.67
N SER A 222 -9.11 21.13 -14.82
CA SER A 222 -8.18 21.84 -13.94
C SER A 222 -7.18 22.71 -14.71
N ALA A 223 -6.62 22.18 -15.80
CA ALA A 223 -5.71 22.91 -16.68
C ALA A 223 -6.42 24.10 -17.37
N THR A 224 -7.63 23.90 -17.91
CA THR A 224 -8.41 24.95 -18.56
C THR A 224 -8.79 26.07 -17.59
N LEU A 225 -9.24 25.72 -16.37
CA LEU A 225 -9.58 26.71 -15.35
C LEU A 225 -8.34 27.49 -14.89
N SER A 226 -7.20 26.87 -14.79
CA SER A 226 -5.95 27.54 -14.49
C SER A 226 -5.57 28.59 -15.56
N LEU A 227 -5.83 28.32 -16.84
CA LEU A 227 -5.67 29.30 -17.92
C LEU A 227 -6.60 30.52 -17.77
N LEU A 228 -7.75 30.34 -17.11
CA LEU A 228 -8.71 31.38 -16.81
C LEU A 228 -8.44 32.12 -15.48
N GLY A 229 -7.31 31.83 -14.85
CA GLY A 229 -6.91 32.42 -13.55
C GLY A 229 -7.59 31.79 -12.33
N HIS A 230 -8.23 30.64 -12.47
CA HIS A 230 -8.89 29.90 -11.38
C HIS A 230 -8.15 28.60 -11.11
N ASP A 231 -7.30 28.57 -10.09
CA ASP A 231 -6.64 27.33 -9.66
C ASP A 231 -7.62 26.42 -8.93
N MET A 232 -7.99 25.32 -9.58
CA MET A 232 -8.74 24.25 -8.94
C MET A 232 -7.77 23.26 -8.26
N GLY A 233 -7.84 23.20 -6.93
CA GLY A 233 -7.15 22.15 -6.18
C GLY A 233 -7.62 20.75 -6.59
N LEU A 234 -6.71 19.81 -6.55
CA LEU A 234 -6.96 18.39 -6.85
C LEU A 234 -7.82 17.75 -5.74
N PHE A 235 -9.14 17.76 -5.87
CA PHE A 235 -10.03 17.20 -4.83
C PHE A 235 -10.16 15.65 -4.85
N ILE A 236 -9.66 14.99 -5.90
CA ILE A 236 -9.69 13.52 -6.02
C ILE A 236 -8.35 12.90 -5.64
N THR A 237 -7.75 13.37 -4.57
CA THR A 237 -6.41 12.94 -4.12
C THR A 237 -6.48 12.02 -2.92
N GLY A 238 -7.03 10.91 -2.87
CA GLY A 238 -7.03 10.00 -1.71
C GLY A 238 -7.04 8.55 -2.12
N SER A 239 -6.31 7.71 -1.40
CA SER A 239 -6.20 6.28 -1.70
C SER A 239 -7.56 5.56 -1.71
N TRP A 240 -8.52 6.07 -0.94
CA TRP A 240 -9.80 5.41 -0.71
C TRP A 240 -10.94 6.01 -1.53
N LYS A 241 -10.64 6.92 -2.45
CA LYS A 241 -11.65 7.47 -3.35
C LYS A 241 -12.08 6.46 -4.40
N LEU A 242 -13.38 6.42 -4.71
CA LEU A 242 -13.94 5.41 -5.60
C LEU A 242 -13.24 5.32 -6.97
N PRO A 243 -12.88 6.43 -7.65
CA PRO A 243 -12.16 6.34 -8.91
C PRO A 243 -10.83 5.60 -8.79
N VAL A 244 -10.08 5.85 -7.70
CA VAL A 244 -8.80 5.21 -7.41
C VAL A 244 -8.99 3.71 -7.16
N ILE A 245 -9.98 3.35 -6.35
CA ILE A 245 -10.33 1.95 -6.05
C ILE A 245 -10.72 1.20 -7.33
N MET A 246 -11.53 1.80 -8.18
CA MET A 246 -11.98 1.16 -9.43
C MET A 246 -10.83 0.89 -10.39
N VAL A 247 -9.88 1.81 -10.54
CA VAL A 247 -8.70 1.58 -11.37
C VAL A 247 -7.79 0.54 -10.73
N GLY A 248 -7.45 0.67 -9.45
CA GLY A 248 -6.55 -0.25 -8.77
C GLY A 248 -7.06 -1.68 -8.71
N PHE A 249 -8.33 -1.87 -8.34
CA PHE A 249 -8.96 -3.19 -8.32
C PHE A 249 -9.21 -3.72 -9.75
N GLY A 250 -9.56 -2.85 -10.70
CA GLY A 250 -9.70 -3.23 -12.10
C GLY A 250 -8.39 -3.74 -12.71
N MET A 251 -7.28 -3.04 -12.47
CA MET A 251 -5.95 -3.51 -12.88
C MET A 251 -5.63 -4.87 -12.25
N PHE A 252 -5.91 -5.04 -10.94
CA PHE A 252 -5.73 -6.35 -10.29
C PHE A 252 -6.53 -7.45 -11.01
N LEU A 253 -7.81 -7.22 -11.29
CA LEU A 253 -8.66 -8.21 -11.98
C LEU A 253 -8.19 -8.52 -13.41
N LEU A 254 -7.58 -7.57 -14.13
CA LEU A 254 -6.99 -7.81 -15.45
C LEU A 254 -5.74 -8.69 -15.35
N PHE A 255 -4.86 -8.39 -14.40
CA PHE A 255 -3.63 -9.14 -14.20
C PHE A 255 -3.87 -10.55 -13.63
N ASP A 256 -4.89 -10.73 -12.79
CA ASP A 256 -5.25 -12.04 -12.22
C ASP A 256 -5.70 -13.06 -13.29
N ARG A 257 -6.13 -12.59 -14.48
CA ARG A 257 -6.57 -13.44 -15.60
C ARG A 257 -5.45 -14.07 -16.39
N VAL A 258 -4.24 -13.55 -16.27
CA VAL A 258 -3.07 -14.04 -16.99
C VAL A 258 -2.12 -14.71 -16.03
N THR A 259 -1.63 -15.88 -16.37
CA THR A 259 -0.67 -16.62 -15.55
C THR A 259 0.59 -16.91 -16.33
N PHE A 260 1.73 -16.52 -15.79
CA PHE A 260 3.04 -16.96 -16.28
C PHE A 260 4.03 -17.07 -15.11
N HIS A 261 5.19 -17.67 -15.38
CA HIS A 261 6.22 -17.88 -14.36
C HIS A 261 7.57 -17.34 -14.82
N SER A 262 8.13 -16.42 -14.04
CA SER A 262 9.46 -15.86 -14.19
C SER A 262 10.16 -15.77 -12.83
N ARG A 263 11.29 -16.46 -12.68
CA ARG A 263 12.07 -16.41 -11.43
C ARG A 263 12.62 -15.00 -11.17
N ALA A 264 13.02 -14.29 -12.21
CA ALA A 264 13.56 -12.93 -12.11
C ALA A 264 12.50 -11.96 -11.58
N ILE A 265 11.31 -11.93 -12.19
CA ILE A 265 10.19 -11.08 -11.76
C ILE A 265 9.80 -11.39 -10.30
N ASN A 266 9.66 -12.67 -9.97
CA ASN A 266 9.30 -13.08 -8.62
C ASN A 266 10.36 -12.67 -7.58
N ARG A 267 11.64 -12.62 -7.98
CA ARG A 267 12.74 -12.16 -7.12
C ARG A 267 12.72 -10.65 -6.91
N ILE A 268 12.54 -9.87 -7.98
CA ILE A 268 12.45 -8.41 -7.94
C ILE A 268 11.25 -7.97 -7.11
N ALA A 269 10.08 -8.57 -7.31
CA ALA A 269 8.86 -8.22 -6.59
C ALA A 269 8.96 -8.43 -5.07
N GLN A 270 9.83 -9.31 -4.59
CA GLN A 270 10.07 -9.50 -3.16
C GLN A 270 10.71 -8.26 -2.51
N SER A 271 11.40 -7.43 -3.27
CA SER A 271 12.04 -6.22 -2.79
C SER A 271 11.11 -4.99 -2.81
N ALA A 272 9.88 -5.12 -3.32
CA ALA A 272 8.99 -3.97 -3.47
C ALA A 272 8.73 -3.24 -2.12
N PHE A 273 8.60 -3.97 -1.02
CA PHE A 273 8.42 -3.37 0.31
C PHE A 273 9.70 -2.67 0.79
N ALA A 274 10.87 -3.24 0.53
CA ALA A 274 12.14 -2.61 0.86
C ALA A 274 12.37 -1.31 0.08
N VAL A 275 12.03 -1.28 -1.21
CA VAL A 275 12.07 -0.05 -2.02
C VAL A 275 11.27 1.06 -1.34
N TYR A 276 10.04 0.76 -0.91
CA TYR A 276 9.21 1.70 -0.16
C TYR A 276 9.89 2.15 1.14
N LEU A 277 10.35 1.22 1.98
CA LEU A 277 10.95 1.55 3.27
C LEU A 277 12.21 2.42 3.15
N ILE A 278 13.03 2.18 2.11
CA ILE A 278 14.26 2.94 1.87
C ILE A 278 13.94 4.37 1.40
N THR A 279 13.01 4.51 0.45
CA THR A 279 12.74 5.80 -0.21
C THR A 279 11.76 6.69 0.54
N ASP A 280 10.87 6.12 1.37
CA ASP A 280 9.88 6.83 2.20
C ASP A 280 10.39 7.10 3.64
N TYR A 281 11.64 6.76 3.94
CA TYR A 281 12.27 7.17 5.19
C TYR A 281 12.54 8.67 5.17
N ALA A 282 12.08 9.41 6.18
CA ALA A 282 12.04 10.88 6.13
C ALA A 282 13.39 11.56 5.84
N ALA A 283 14.52 10.96 6.25
CA ALA A 283 15.84 11.47 5.87
C ALA A 283 16.21 11.12 4.42
N SER A 284 15.75 9.93 3.93
CA SER A 284 15.93 9.54 2.52
C SER A 284 15.11 10.41 1.58
N GLU A 285 13.89 10.80 1.96
CA GLU A 285 13.07 11.74 1.19
C GLU A 285 13.79 13.06 0.97
N LYS A 286 14.37 13.63 2.02
CA LYS A 286 15.15 14.89 1.92
C LYS A 286 16.38 14.72 1.03
N LEU A 287 17.14 13.62 1.22
CA LEU A 287 18.32 13.35 0.41
C LEU A 287 17.96 13.16 -1.06
N LEU A 288 16.98 12.29 -1.35
CA LEU A 288 16.62 11.92 -2.72
C LEU A 288 15.90 13.07 -3.45
N TRP A 289 14.86 13.63 -2.83
CA TRP A 289 13.92 14.52 -3.52
C TRP A 289 14.25 16.00 -3.39
N ALA A 290 14.85 16.43 -2.28
CA ALA A 290 15.21 17.84 -2.12
C ALA A 290 16.65 18.16 -2.55
N ARG A 291 17.59 17.19 -2.46
CA ARG A 291 19.01 17.48 -2.74
C ARG A 291 19.51 16.84 -4.04
N LEU A 292 19.27 15.53 -4.26
CA LEU A 292 19.85 14.80 -5.41
C LEU A 292 19.01 14.97 -6.67
N PHE A 293 17.71 14.90 -6.57
CA PHE A 293 16.79 14.87 -7.72
C PHE A 293 15.67 15.88 -7.52
N ASN A 294 16.02 17.16 -7.50
CA ASN A 294 15.06 18.24 -7.33
C ASN A 294 14.19 18.37 -8.60
N LEU A 295 12.87 18.36 -8.44
CA LEU A 295 11.92 18.50 -9.53
C LEU A 295 12.07 19.86 -10.23
N GLN A 296 12.38 20.94 -9.49
CA GLN A 296 12.53 22.28 -10.03
C GLN A 296 13.65 22.38 -11.06
N ASP A 297 14.72 21.60 -10.87
CA ASP A 297 15.86 21.56 -11.80
C ASP A 297 15.60 20.63 -12.99
N LEU A 298 14.81 19.57 -12.75
CA LEU A 298 14.57 18.52 -13.75
C LEU A 298 13.45 18.88 -14.73
N TYR A 299 12.38 19.59 -14.31
CA TYR A 299 11.22 19.79 -15.19
C TYR A 299 11.49 20.69 -16.40
N GLN A 300 12.53 21.53 -16.35
CA GLN A 300 12.93 22.40 -17.44
C GLN A 300 13.88 21.72 -18.45
N GLN A 301 14.35 20.52 -18.13
CA GLN A 301 15.27 19.81 -19.00
C GLN A 301 14.55 19.19 -20.20
N PRO A 302 15.25 19.07 -21.36
CA PRO A 302 14.69 18.34 -22.50
C PRO A 302 14.27 16.92 -22.09
N PHE A 303 13.11 16.48 -22.53
CA PHE A 303 12.58 15.14 -22.20
C PHE A 303 12.45 14.88 -20.67
N ALA A 304 12.11 15.89 -19.88
CA ALA A 304 12.05 15.84 -18.42
C ALA A 304 11.31 14.60 -17.89
N ILE A 305 10.14 14.26 -18.44
CA ILE A 305 9.37 13.07 -18.02
C ILE A 305 10.20 11.79 -18.19
N LEU A 306 10.89 11.62 -19.32
CA LEU A 306 11.70 10.42 -19.58
C LEU A 306 12.91 10.36 -18.64
N GLN A 307 13.57 11.49 -18.39
CA GLN A 307 14.68 11.59 -17.45
C GLN A 307 14.23 11.23 -16.04
N ILE A 308 13.11 11.77 -15.57
CA ILE A 308 12.53 11.48 -14.25
C ILE A 308 12.18 9.99 -14.14
N LEU A 309 11.50 9.42 -15.13
CA LEU A 309 11.19 7.98 -15.13
C LEU A 309 12.45 7.12 -15.14
N GLY A 310 13.50 7.53 -15.86
CA GLY A 310 14.81 6.86 -15.87
C GLY A 310 15.49 6.90 -14.49
N ILE A 311 15.49 8.06 -13.82
CA ILE A 311 16.01 8.23 -12.45
C ILE A 311 15.26 7.32 -11.49
N LEU A 312 13.93 7.32 -11.54
CA LEU A 312 13.11 6.50 -10.66
C LEU A 312 13.30 4.99 -10.89
N LEU A 313 13.51 4.57 -12.14
CA LEU A 313 13.89 3.20 -12.47
C LEU A 313 15.27 2.83 -11.89
N ALA A 314 16.23 3.75 -11.99
CA ALA A 314 17.55 3.55 -11.40
C ALA A 314 17.49 3.45 -9.88
N ILE A 315 16.73 4.31 -9.20
CA ILE A 315 16.51 4.26 -7.75
C ILE A 315 15.85 2.92 -7.38
N TYR A 316 14.81 2.52 -8.10
CA TYR A 316 14.14 1.23 -7.87
C TYR A 316 15.13 0.06 -8.00
N ALA A 317 15.95 0.06 -9.04
CA ALA A 317 16.96 -0.98 -9.28
C ALA A 317 18.01 -1.01 -8.15
N VAL A 318 18.55 0.14 -7.76
CA VAL A 318 19.54 0.25 -6.68
C VAL A 318 18.95 -0.26 -5.35
N CYS A 319 17.76 0.18 -4.97
CA CYS A 319 17.08 -0.30 -3.76
C CYS A 319 16.83 -1.82 -3.81
N THR A 320 16.46 -2.35 -4.98
CA THR A 320 16.28 -3.80 -5.18
C THR A 320 17.57 -4.57 -5.00
N LEU A 321 18.69 -4.08 -5.56
CA LEU A 321 20.01 -4.71 -5.42
C LEU A 321 20.48 -4.70 -3.95
N ILE A 322 20.30 -3.59 -3.26
CA ILE A 322 20.62 -3.50 -1.83
C ILE A 322 19.75 -4.49 -1.02
N ASP A 323 18.46 -4.60 -1.36
CA ASP A 323 17.57 -5.54 -0.69
C ASP A 323 17.92 -7.02 -0.97
N PHE A 324 18.52 -7.34 -2.09
CA PHE A 324 19.02 -8.69 -2.33
C PHE A 324 20.11 -9.08 -1.33
N ILE A 325 20.91 -8.12 -0.87
CA ILE A 325 21.90 -8.35 0.22
C ILE A 325 21.15 -8.67 1.52
N ARG A 326 20.12 -7.90 1.90
CA ARG A 326 19.29 -8.21 3.06
C ARG A 326 18.65 -9.59 2.96
N GLN A 327 18.08 -9.92 1.80
CA GLN A 327 17.45 -11.24 1.60
C GLN A 327 18.46 -12.37 1.77
N ALA A 328 19.68 -12.23 1.23
CA ALA A 328 20.76 -13.22 1.43
C ALA A 328 21.16 -13.33 2.91
N LEU A 329 21.32 -12.19 3.59
CA LEU A 329 21.63 -12.14 5.02
C LEU A 329 20.53 -12.82 5.85
N PHE A 330 19.26 -12.55 5.56
CA PHE A 330 18.15 -13.15 6.28
C PHE A 330 18.08 -14.67 6.11
N VAL A 331 18.37 -15.19 4.92
CA VAL A 331 18.40 -16.65 4.66
C VAL A 331 19.38 -17.36 5.61
N VAL A 332 20.58 -16.79 5.83
CA VAL A 332 21.62 -17.42 6.65
C VAL A 332 21.48 -17.11 8.15
N THR A 333 20.72 -16.08 8.53
CA THR A 333 20.55 -15.64 9.92
C THR A 333 19.11 -15.82 10.42
N ILE A 334 18.25 -14.85 10.15
CA ILE A 334 16.91 -14.70 10.73
C ILE A 334 15.93 -15.74 10.17
N ASP A 335 15.98 -15.99 8.85
CA ASP A 335 15.05 -16.91 8.18
C ASP A 335 15.46 -18.38 8.34
N ARG A 336 16.65 -18.68 8.86
CA ARG A 336 17.05 -20.04 9.25
C ARG A 336 16.07 -20.63 10.29
N ARG A 337 15.49 -19.74 11.14
CA ARG A 337 14.43 -20.06 12.12
C ARG A 337 13.29 -19.05 12.03
N ARG A 338 12.78 -18.82 10.83
CA ARG A 338 11.95 -17.70 10.41
C ARG A 338 10.82 -17.30 11.36
N VAL A 339 10.23 -18.27 12.04
CA VAL A 339 9.09 -18.05 12.94
C VAL A 339 9.29 -18.63 14.33
N HIS A 340 10.46 -19.16 14.63
CA HIS A 340 10.72 -19.84 15.89
C HIS A 340 10.40 -18.96 17.12
N TRP A 341 10.89 -17.73 17.14
CA TRP A 341 10.62 -16.80 18.24
C TRP A 341 9.14 -16.43 18.35
N PHE A 342 8.45 -16.27 17.22
CA PHE A 342 7.01 -16.02 17.21
C PHE A 342 6.26 -17.23 17.78
N GLU A 343 6.57 -18.43 17.36
CA GLU A 343 5.92 -19.65 17.87
C GLU A 343 6.17 -19.82 19.39
N LEU A 344 7.38 -19.61 19.85
CA LEU A 344 7.69 -19.67 21.30
C LEU A 344 6.88 -18.63 22.11
N LEU A 345 6.80 -17.39 21.63
CA LEU A 345 6.00 -16.34 22.28
C LEU A 345 4.52 -16.69 22.23
N TRP A 346 4.03 -17.15 21.09
CA TRP A 346 2.64 -17.56 20.92
C TRP A 346 2.25 -18.69 21.87
N ASP A 347 3.11 -19.70 22.00
CA ASP A 347 2.83 -20.86 22.86
C ASP A 347 2.83 -20.45 24.36
N LYS A 348 3.74 -19.58 24.78
CA LYS A 348 3.74 -19.00 26.15
C LYS A 348 2.46 -18.21 26.42
N VAL A 349 2.06 -17.30 25.51
CA VAL A 349 0.83 -16.50 25.65
C VAL A 349 -0.40 -17.39 25.64
N SER A 350 -0.41 -18.41 24.78
CA SER A 350 -1.54 -19.36 24.70
C SER A 350 -1.66 -20.25 25.95
N ALA A 351 -0.52 -20.65 26.54
CA ALA A 351 -0.49 -21.40 27.80
C ALA A 351 -0.98 -20.54 28.97
N TRP A 352 -0.48 -19.31 29.07
CA TRP A 352 -0.93 -18.34 30.06
C TRP A 352 -2.44 -18.08 29.94
N ARG A 353 -2.95 -17.83 28.74
CA ARG A 353 -4.39 -17.63 28.50
C ARG A 353 -5.22 -18.84 28.98
N ARG A 354 -4.77 -20.06 28.70
CA ARG A 354 -5.45 -21.28 29.16
C ARG A 354 -5.48 -21.37 30.69
N SER A 355 -4.38 -21.05 31.35
CA SER A 355 -4.30 -21.06 32.81
C SER A 355 -5.24 -20.04 33.48
N GLN A 356 -5.53 -18.91 32.81
CA GLN A 356 -6.45 -17.90 33.35
C GLN A 356 -7.93 -18.23 33.07
N LEU A 357 -8.23 -18.93 31.97
CA LEU A 357 -9.61 -19.23 31.57
C LEU A 357 -10.15 -20.54 32.17
N ASN A 358 -9.32 -21.54 32.41
CA ASN A 358 -9.76 -22.82 32.99
C ASN A 358 -10.41 -22.67 34.38
N PRO A 359 -9.89 -21.86 35.33
CA PRO A 359 -10.56 -21.66 36.62
C PRO A 359 -11.94 -21.06 36.47
N LEU A 360 -12.15 -20.13 35.53
CA LEU A 360 -13.42 -19.45 35.29
C LEU A 360 -14.51 -20.37 34.69
N LEU A 361 -14.07 -21.42 33.97
CA LEU A 361 -14.98 -22.41 33.37
C LEU A 361 -15.41 -23.45 34.40
N ASP A 362 -14.52 -23.83 35.31
CA ASP A 362 -14.83 -24.79 36.42
C ASP A 362 -15.79 -24.18 37.46
N ASP A 363 -15.65 -22.87 37.79
CA ASP A 363 -16.56 -22.16 38.66
C ASP A 363 -17.97 -22.02 38.05
N SER A 364 -18.05 -21.85 36.71
CA SER A 364 -19.36 -21.75 36.02
C SER A 364 -20.10 -23.10 35.90
N ALA A 365 -19.35 -24.22 35.97
CA ALA A 365 -19.94 -25.58 35.99
C ALA A 365 -20.48 -25.98 37.36
N ASN A 366 -19.94 -25.42 38.45
CA ASN A 366 -20.37 -25.69 39.82
C ASN A 366 -21.53 -24.81 40.31
N THR A 367 -21.96 -23.83 39.51
CA THR A 367 -23.06 -22.91 39.85
C THR A 367 -24.36 -23.20 39.08
N ARG A 368 -24.50 -24.38 38.48
CA ARG A 368 -25.74 -24.84 37.81
C ARG A 368 -26.35 -26.03 38.53
#